data_807427e7e31423cac26948fafce9460b
#
_entry.id   807427e7e31423cac26948fafce9460b
#
_cell.length_a   1.000
_cell.length_b   1.000
_cell.length_c   1.000
_cell.angle_alpha   90.00
_cell.angle_beta   90.00
_cell.angle_gamma   90.00
#
_symmetry.space_group_name_H-M   'P 1'
#
loop_
_entity.id
_entity.type
_entity.pdbx_description
1 polymer ?
#
loop_
_entity_poly.entity_id
_entity_poly.type
_entity_poly.pdbx_seq_one_letter_code
_entity_poly.pdbx_strand_id
1 'polypeptide(L)'
;VIGVEPAKTFEWTPLYFKEINIIGSNGFGIEEFEGQRKHAMEWYFDFIQQRGLDVTPIITHHFAMRDYRSAFMACYNQGKSGAVKVLFNNFN
;
A
#
# COMPACT_ATOMS: atom_id res chain seq x y z
N VAL A 1 3.88 -11.18 -5.02
CA VAL A 1 3.66 -10.12 -6.03
C VAL A 1 2.72 -9.10 -5.44
N ILE A 2 3.14 -7.86 -5.39
CA ILE A 2 2.40 -6.74 -4.81
C ILE A 2 2.07 -5.73 -5.92
N GLY A 3 0.85 -5.23 -5.92
CA GLY A 3 0.35 -4.28 -6.91
C GLY A 3 -0.48 -4.94 -7.98
N VAL A 4 -1.26 -4.13 -8.68
CA VAL A 4 -2.15 -4.59 -9.74
C VAL A 4 -1.79 -3.90 -11.04
N GLU A 5 -1.18 -4.64 -11.93
CA GLU A 5 -0.86 -4.20 -13.28
C GLU A 5 -1.09 -5.36 -14.24
N PRO A 6 -1.62 -5.09 -15.45
CA PRO A 6 -1.78 -6.16 -16.45
C PRO A 6 -0.45 -6.84 -16.76
N ALA A 7 -0.48 -8.15 -16.82
CA ALA A 7 0.71 -8.92 -17.18
C ALA A 7 1.17 -8.57 -18.60
N LYS A 8 2.42 -8.18 -18.73
CA LYS A 8 3.10 -7.95 -20.01
C LYS A 8 3.99 -9.14 -20.34
N THR A 9 4.73 -9.06 -21.42
CA THR A 9 5.74 -10.06 -21.76
C THR A 9 6.71 -10.21 -20.59
N PHE A 10 6.89 -11.43 -20.12
CA PHE A 10 7.68 -11.73 -18.94
C PHE A 10 8.65 -12.86 -19.23
N GLU A 11 9.89 -12.72 -18.76
CA GLU A 11 10.92 -13.76 -18.89
C GLU A 11 10.82 -14.73 -17.70
N TRP A 12 10.38 -15.94 -17.97
CA TRP A 12 10.15 -16.99 -16.97
C TRP A 12 11.39 -17.80 -16.60
N THR A 13 12.47 -17.70 -17.39
CA THR A 13 13.66 -18.52 -17.23
C THR A 13 14.29 -18.41 -15.84
N PRO A 14 14.44 -17.22 -15.23
CA PRO A 14 15.00 -17.12 -13.89
C PRO A 14 14.16 -17.83 -12.82
N LEU A 15 12.83 -17.80 -12.94
CA LEU A 15 11.92 -18.52 -12.04
C LEU A 15 12.24 -20.02 -12.06
N TYR A 16 12.42 -20.56 -13.25
CA TYR A 16 12.65 -21.97 -13.49
C TYR A 16 14.03 -22.41 -12.98
N PHE A 17 15.08 -21.72 -13.41
CA PHE A 17 16.45 -22.11 -13.07
C PHE A 17 16.84 -21.83 -11.62
N LYS A 18 16.23 -20.86 -10.97
CA LYS A 18 16.51 -20.51 -9.57
C LYS A 18 15.57 -21.17 -8.58
N GLU A 19 14.67 -22.03 -9.05
CA GLU A 19 13.70 -22.74 -8.22
C GLU A 19 12.90 -21.81 -7.30
N ILE A 20 12.42 -20.67 -7.87
CA ILE A 20 11.71 -19.63 -7.14
C ILE A 20 10.23 -20.00 -7.03
N ASN A 21 9.66 -19.80 -5.85
CA ASN A 21 8.21 -19.87 -5.64
C ASN A 21 7.59 -18.50 -5.83
N ILE A 22 6.53 -18.41 -6.64
CA ILE A 22 5.75 -17.20 -6.81
C ILE A 22 4.34 -17.45 -6.29
N ILE A 23 3.91 -16.61 -5.35
CA ILE A 23 2.57 -16.68 -4.78
C ILE A 23 1.87 -15.34 -5.07
N GLY A 24 0.71 -15.41 -5.74
CA GLY A 24 -0.14 -14.26 -5.95
C GLY A 24 -0.90 -13.91 -4.67
N SER A 25 -1.00 -12.63 -4.37
CA SER A 25 -1.83 -12.14 -3.27
C SER A 25 -2.65 -10.96 -3.78
N ASN A 26 -3.93 -11.00 -3.55
CA ASN A 26 -4.85 -9.96 -3.99
C ASN A 26 -5.90 -9.68 -2.93
N GLY A 27 -6.00 -8.41 -2.55
CA GLY A 27 -6.96 -7.96 -1.56
C GLY A 27 -6.58 -8.33 -0.13
N PHE A 28 -7.56 -8.25 0.73
CA PHE A 28 -7.43 -8.58 2.14
C PHE A 28 -8.74 -9.16 2.66
N GLY A 29 -8.67 -9.99 3.66
CA GLY A 29 -9.84 -10.67 4.22
C GLY A 29 -9.59 -11.09 5.66
N ILE A 30 -10.08 -12.28 6.01
CA ILE A 30 -9.84 -12.85 7.33
C ILE A 30 -8.44 -13.47 7.34
N GLU A 31 -7.62 -12.99 8.27
CA GLU A 31 -6.25 -13.42 8.42
C GLU A 31 -6.04 -14.08 9.79
N GLU A 32 -5.15 -15.06 9.83
CA GLU A 32 -4.77 -15.72 11.07
C GLU A 32 -3.36 -15.28 11.50
N PHE A 33 -3.25 -14.81 12.73
CA PHE A 33 -2.00 -14.40 13.32
C PHE A 33 -2.01 -14.68 14.83
N GLU A 34 -0.92 -15.27 15.33
CA GLU A 34 -0.79 -15.66 16.75
C GLU A 34 -1.99 -16.45 17.27
N GLY A 35 -2.51 -17.37 16.45
CA GLY A 35 -3.63 -18.24 16.82
C GLY A 35 -5.00 -17.56 16.83
N GLN A 36 -5.11 -16.32 16.39
CA GLN A 36 -6.37 -15.58 16.30
C GLN A 36 -6.72 -15.26 14.86
N ARG A 37 -8.01 -15.31 14.56
CA ARG A 37 -8.55 -14.99 13.24
C ARG A 37 -9.35 -13.69 13.32
N LYS A 38 -8.91 -12.70 12.58
CA LYS A 38 -9.57 -11.39 12.48
C LYS A 38 -9.49 -10.87 11.06
N HIS A 39 -10.35 -9.94 10.72
CA HIS A 39 -10.22 -9.21 9.48
C HIS A 39 -8.90 -8.42 9.46
N ALA A 40 -8.25 -8.36 8.31
CA ALA A 40 -6.95 -7.67 8.17
C ALA A 40 -6.99 -6.22 8.66
N MET A 41 -8.12 -5.52 8.48
CA MET A 41 -8.30 -4.17 8.99
C MET A 41 -8.29 -4.10 10.52
N GLU A 42 -8.88 -5.09 11.20
CA GLU A 42 -8.83 -5.17 12.66
C GLU A 42 -7.40 -5.41 13.13
N TRP A 43 -6.65 -6.30 12.47
CA TRP A 43 -5.24 -6.51 12.76
C TRP A 43 -4.42 -5.23 12.61
N TYR A 44 -4.69 -4.47 11.56
CA TYR A 44 -4.02 -3.20 11.31
C TYR A 44 -4.23 -2.20 12.45
N PHE A 45 -5.47 -2.05 12.90
CA PHE A 45 -5.77 -1.17 14.03
C PHE A 45 -5.17 -1.68 15.34
N ASP A 46 -5.19 -2.98 15.58
CA ASP A 46 -4.56 -3.59 16.75
C ASP A 46 -3.05 -3.31 16.78
N PHE A 47 -2.38 -3.42 15.64
CA PHE A 47 -0.95 -3.14 15.55
C PHE A 47 -0.64 -1.68 15.86
N ILE A 48 -1.46 -0.74 15.39
CA ILE A 48 -1.31 0.67 15.70
C ILE A 48 -1.50 0.93 17.20
N GLN A 49 -2.60 0.40 17.76
CA GLN A 49 -2.99 0.70 19.14
C GLN A 49 -2.15 -0.06 20.17
N GLN A 50 -1.84 -1.32 19.92
CA GLN A 50 -1.25 -2.21 20.93
C GLN A 50 0.24 -2.44 20.73
N ARG A 51 0.75 -2.35 19.51
CA ARG A 51 2.14 -2.66 19.17
C ARG A 51 2.95 -1.45 18.69
N GLY A 52 2.35 -0.27 18.72
CA GLY A 52 3.05 0.97 18.37
C GLY A 52 3.43 1.09 16.90
N LEU A 53 2.71 0.42 15.99
CA LEU A 53 2.94 0.60 14.55
C LEU A 53 2.64 2.05 14.17
N ASP A 54 3.66 2.75 13.70
CA ASP A 54 3.52 4.13 13.22
C ASP A 54 3.48 4.15 11.70
N VAL A 55 2.34 4.53 11.14
CA VAL A 55 2.12 4.64 9.70
C VAL A 55 2.23 6.08 9.17
N THR A 56 2.43 7.05 10.05
CA THR A 56 2.52 8.47 9.64
C THR A 56 3.62 8.76 8.62
N PRO A 57 4.79 8.08 8.64
CA PRO A 57 5.83 8.35 7.64
C PRO A 57 5.43 8.07 6.19
N ILE A 58 4.40 7.24 5.94
CA ILE A 58 3.92 6.99 4.58
C ILE A 58 2.98 8.08 4.06
N ILE A 59 2.45 8.93 4.95
CA ILE A 59 1.61 10.07 4.59
C ILE A 59 2.55 11.23 4.24
N THR A 60 2.74 11.46 2.95
CA THR A 60 3.76 12.39 2.46
C THR A 60 3.22 13.77 2.12
N HIS A 61 1.94 13.85 1.77
CA HIS A 61 1.35 15.10 1.28
C HIS A 61 -0.05 15.31 1.85
N HIS A 62 -0.33 16.57 2.17
CA HIS A 62 -1.66 17.02 2.60
C HIS A 62 -2.09 18.20 1.73
N PHE A 63 -3.32 18.15 1.24
CA PHE A 63 -3.90 19.24 0.45
C PHE A 63 -5.29 19.61 0.95
N ALA A 64 -5.66 20.86 0.82
CA ALA A 64 -7.05 21.25 0.96
C ALA A 64 -7.84 20.72 -0.26
N MET A 65 -9.13 20.45 -0.09
CA MET A 65 -9.97 19.93 -1.18
C MET A 65 -9.98 20.86 -2.41
N ARG A 66 -9.93 22.17 -2.20
CA ARG A 66 -9.86 23.16 -3.29
C ARG A 66 -8.62 23.00 -4.17
N ASP A 67 -7.55 22.42 -3.61
CA ASP A 67 -6.26 22.22 -4.30
C ASP A 67 -6.14 20.82 -4.92
N TYR A 68 -7.28 20.19 -5.22
CA TYR A 68 -7.35 18.82 -5.72
C TYR A 68 -6.47 18.59 -6.95
N ARG A 69 -6.35 19.56 -7.84
CA ARG A 69 -5.48 19.44 -9.02
C ARG A 69 -4.02 19.24 -8.64
N SER A 70 -3.54 20.01 -7.67
CA SER A 70 -2.17 19.86 -7.16
C SER A 70 -1.95 18.50 -6.50
N ALA A 71 -2.96 18.02 -5.78
CA ALA A 71 -2.92 16.69 -5.16
C ALA A 71 -2.78 15.58 -6.22
N PHE A 72 -3.60 15.60 -7.27
CA PHE A 72 -3.50 14.65 -8.37
C PHE A 72 -2.19 14.75 -9.12
N MET A 73 -1.68 15.96 -9.33
CA MET A 73 -0.39 16.16 -9.97
C MET A 73 0.77 15.61 -9.12
N ALA A 74 0.70 15.73 -7.79
CA ALA A 74 1.68 15.11 -6.90
C ALA A 74 1.68 13.59 -7.05
N CYS A 75 0.50 12.95 -7.13
CA CYS A 75 0.39 11.52 -7.38
C CYS A 75 0.92 11.13 -8.76
N TYR A 76 0.58 11.90 -9.78
CA TYR A 76 1.01 11.62 -11.15
C TYR A 76 2.52 11.73 -11.32
N ASN A 77 3.15 12.68 -10.65
CA ASN A 77 4.58 12.95 -10.72
C ASN A 77 5.35 12.39 -9.52
N GLN A 78 5.06 11.17 -9.10
CA GLN A 78 5.67 10.55 -7.90
C GLN A 78 7.19 10.63 -7.89
N GLY A 79 7.83 10.43 -9.04
CA GLY A 79 9.29 10.47 -9.16
C GLY A 79 9.91 11.83 -8.80
N LYS A 80 9.14 12.91 -8.93
CA LYS A 80 9.56 14.27 -8.58
C LYS A 80 9.04 14.72 -7.23
N SER A 81 7.76 14.45 -6.94
CA SER A 81 7.09 14.88 -5.70
C SER A 81 7.46 14.02 -4.49
N GLY A 82 7.87 12.77 -4.72
CA GLY A 82 8.07 11.80 -3.66
C GLY A 82 6.78 11.32 -3.01
N ALA A 83 5.62 11.51 -3.67
CA ALA A 83 4.33 11.16 -3.10
C ALA A 83 4.20 9.65 -2.89
N VAL A 84 3.89 9.24 -1.68
CA VAL A 84 3.52 7.86 -1.32
C VAL A 84 2.03 7.80 -0.98
N LYS A 85 1.61 8.59 0.00
CA LYS A 85 0.20 8.73 0.37
C LYS A 85 -0.18 10.20 0.42
N VAL A 86 -1.18 10.56 -0.35
CA VAL A 86 -1.70 11.92 -0.43
C VAL A 86 -3.07 11.96 0.23
N LEU A 87 -3.26 12.89 1.15
CA LEU A 87 -4.51 13.07 1.88
C LEU A 87 -5.11 14.46 1.64
N PHE A 88 -6.42 14.52 1.64
CA PHE A 88 -7.15 15.78 1.71
C PHE A 88 -7.52 16.10 3.15
N ASN A 89 -7.18 17.28 3.59
CA ASN A 89 -7.60 17.81 4.88
C ASN A 89 -8.88 18.63 4.72
N ASN A 90 -9.96 18.16 5.30
CA ASN A 90 -11.24 18.87 5.30
C ASN A 90 -11.42 19.78 6.52
N PHE A 91 -10.42 19.82 7.39
CA PHE A 91 -10.43 20.63 8.60
C PHE A 91 -9.68 21.93 8.34
N ASN A 92 -10.40 23.01 8.31
CA ASN A 92 -9.86 24.36 8.29
C ASN A 92 -10.35 25.12 9.50
#